data_e8f0eb6fcad7f92b547c93729647ceb5
#
_entry.id   e8f0eb6fcad7f92b547c93729647ceb5
#
_cell.length_a   1.000
_cell.length_b   1.000
_cell.length_c   1.000
_cell.angle_alpha   90.00
_cell.angle_beta   90.00
_cell.angle_gamma   90.00
#
_symmetry.space_group_name_H-M   'P 1'
#
loop_
_entity.id
_entity.type
_entity.pdbx_description
1 polymer ?
#
loop_
_entity_poly.entity_id
_entity_poly.type
_entity_poly.pdbx_seq_one_letter_code
_entity_poly.pdbx_strand_id
1 'polypeptide(L)'
;MDWQQLYENGLRFHLTDEEILSLQPFYERCDKGLLARAATAFLDEFPQVEIEARYPAVQDQARFGLLCVLAAHPQMETLYHERGYPEAMLDDISGDVAVWVQTLKRDLHCSGLPLKNLGWPRSCFRGNVIQFGRLQCNLSHLFLPQYSVYRAGKDLNFLPFGNKANPAGPALAWQDKCINLHIPALGPLKRRDCIGSIRKMTGFFAEFLPDYDYRAIVCYSWILDPVLRELLDPASNILAFQSLGHNWRWQEMDQTANVLWRIWGDAGTEAGTEHTERLEQKNSLQKSVAAYLKNGGRFTEGVLIVFRNELPGLFRELEQTDTATE
;
A
#
# COMPACT_ATOMS: atom_id res chain seq x y z
N MET A 1 -21.98 -20.19 -8.79
CA MET A 1 -21.05 -20.16 -7.63
C MET A 1 -21.87 -20.44 -6.40
N ASP A 2 -21.52 -21.45 -5.64
CA ASP A 2 -22.19 -21.82 -4.41
C ASP A 2 -21.49 -21.24 -3.18
N TRP A 3 -22.11 -21.35 -2.01
CA TRP A 3 -21.57 -20.82 -0.77
C TRP A 3 -20.27 -21.50 -0.32
N GLN A 4 -20.19 -22.81 -0.55
CA GLN A 4 -19.01 -23.58 -0.16
C GLN A 4 -17.75 -23.09 -0.88
N GLN A 5 -17.84 -22.81 -2.17
CA GLN A 5 -16.73 -22.25 -2.94
C GLN A 5 -16.31 -20.87 -2.45
N LEU A 6 -17.28 -19.99 -2.10
CA LEU A 6 -16.96 -18.67 -1.53
C LEU A 6 -16.30 -18.78 -0.16
N TYR A 7 -16.74 -19.72 0.66
CA TYR A 7 -16.15 -20.01 1.96
C TYR A 7 -14.69 -20.46 1.83
N GLU A 8 -14.40 -21.41 0.95
CA GLU A 8 -13.04 -21.90 0.68
C GLU A 8 -12.13 -20.78 0.14
N ASN A 9 -12.63 -19.96 -0.77
CA ASN A 9 -11.90 -18.79 -1.26
C ASN A 9 -11.63 -17.78 -0.14
N GLY A 10 -12.57 -17.61 0.80
CA GLY A 10 -12.37 -16.76 1.98
C GLY A 10 -11.19 -17.21 2.85
N LEU A 11 -11.06 -18.51 3.06
CA LEU A 11 -9.92 -19.09 3.78
C LEU A 11 -8.60 -18.84 3.05
N ARG A 12 -8.58 -18.95 1.71
CA ARG A 12 -7.41 -18.63 0.89
C ARG A 12 -7.02 -17.15 0.96
N PHE A 13 -7.98 -16.25 1.22
CA PHE A 13 -7.73 -14.83 1.49
C PHE A 13 -7.40 -14.53 2.96
N HIS A 14 -7.09 -15.55 3.76
CA HIS A 14 -6.74 -15.44 5.17
C HIS A 14 -7.83 -14.80 6.04
N LEU A 15 -9.09 -14.85 5.60
CA LEU A 15 -10.22 -14.43 6.41
C LEU A 15 -10.51 -15.47 7.49
N THR A 16 -10.96 -15.02 8.65
CA THR A 16 -11.42 -15.89 9.72
C THR A 16 -12.79 -16.50 9.39
N ASP A 17 -13.10 -17.66 10.00
CA ASP A 17 -14.42 -18.29 9.89
C ASP A 17 -15.54 -17.30 10.25
N GLU A 18 -15.36 -16.48 11.29
CA GLU A 18 -16.34 -15.49 11.72
C GLU A 18 -16.59 -14.45 10.62
N GLU A 19 -15.52 -13.94 10.00
CA GLU A 19 -15.62 -12.95 8.91
C GLU A 19 -16.35 -13.53 7.70
N ILE A 20 -16.03 -14.76 7.30
CA ILE A 20 -16.68 -15.43 6.17
C ILE A 20 -18.15 -15.73 6.50
N LEU A 21 -18.44 -16.36 7.64
CA LEU A 21 -19.79 -16.72 8.03
C LEU A 21 -20.70 -15.50 8.21
N SER A 22 -20.16 -14.34 8.59
CA SER A 22 -20.92 -13.09 8.69
C SER A 22 -21.51 -12.63 7.35
N LEU A 23 -21.00 -13.12 6.22
CA LEU A 23 -21.50 -12.81 4.88
C LEU A 23 -22.67 -13.70 4.47
N GLN A 24 -22.83 -14.88 5.08
CA GLN A 24 -23.80 -15.88 4.63
C GLN A 24 -25.25 -15.37 4.61
N PRO A 25 -25.77 -14.67 5.64
CA PRO A 25 -27.13 -14.14 5.61
C PRO A 25 -27.35 -13.12 4.48
N PHE A 26 -26.31 -12.37 4.11
CA PHE A 26 -26.38 -11.46 2.98
C PHE A 26 -26.30 -12.22 1.65
N TYR A 27 -25.41 -13.20 1.55
CA TYR A 27 -25.31 -14.06 0.37
C TYR A 27 -26.65 -14.74 0.05
N GLU A 28 -27.36 -15.29 1.03
CA GLU A 28 -28.64 -15.99 0.82
C GLU A 28 -29.71 -15.10 0.14
N ARG A 29 -29.73 -13.79 0.46
CA ARG A 29 -30.70 -12.83 -0.06
C ARG A 29 -30.20 -11.95 -1.22
N CYS A 30 -28.91 -11.98 -1.54
CA CYS A 30 -28.36 -11.14 -2.61
C CYS A 30 -28.74 -11.65 -4.00
N ASP A 31 -28.69 -10.75 -4.98
CA ASP A 31 -28.89 -11.08 -6.40
C ASP A 31 -27.72 -11.91 -6.93
N LYS A 32 -27.93 -13.21 -7.08
CA LYS A 32 -26.92 -14.16 -7.56
C LYS A 32 -26.50 -13.91 -9.02
N GLY A 33 -27.44 -13.43 -9.85
CA GLY A 33 -27.15 -13.08 -11.24
C GLY A 33 -26.22 -11.89 -11.32
N LEU A 34 -26.49 -10.84 -10.54
CA LEU A 34 -25.60 -9.68 -10.46
C LEU A 34 -24.25 -10.06 -9.86
N LEU A 35 -24.20 -10.89 -8.79
CA LEU A 35 -22.95 -11.37 -8.21
C LEU A 35 -22.08 -12.13 -9.24
N ALA A 36 -22.68 -13.02 -10.01
CA ALA A 36 -21.97 -13.77 -11.04
C ALA A 36 -21.41 -12.85 -12.14
N ARG A 37 -22.22 -11.89 -12.64
CA ARG A 37 -21.75 -10.89 -13.61
C ARG A 37 -20.63 -10.02 -13.05
N ALA A 38 -20.80 -9.51 -11.83
CA ALA A 38 -19.80 -8.66 -11.17
C ALA A 38 -18.48 -9.41 -10.92
N ALA A 39 -18.55 -10.67 -10.51
CA ALA A 39 -17.38 -11.51 -10.34
C ALA A 39 -16.65 -11.76 -11.66
N THR A 40 -17.37 -12.10 -12.73
CA THR A 40 -16.78 -12.28 -14.07
C THR A 40 -16.13 -11.01 -14.59
N ALA A 41 -16.76 -9.85 -14.37
CA ALA A 41 -16.26 -8.54 -14.81
C ALA A 41 -15.30 -7.90 -13.78
N PHE A 42 -14.87 -8.64 -12.75
CA PHE A 42 -14.11 -8.04 -11.63
C PHE A 42 -12.79 -7.43 -12.08
N LEU A 43 -12.13 -8.04 -13.03
CA LEU A 43 -10.87 -7.53 -13.60
C LEU A 43 -11.07 -6.54 -14.77
N ASP A 44 -12.28 -6.40 -15.30
CA ASP A 44 -12.58 -5.56 -16.46
C ASP A 44 -13.50 -4.39 -16.10
N GLU A 45 -14.70 -4.36 -16.69
CA GLU A 45 -15.71 -3.34 -16.46
C GLU A 45 -16.65 -3.72 -15.32
N PHE A 46 -16.19 -3.48 -14.10
CA PHE A 46 -16.95 -3.78 -12.89
C PHE A 46 -18.25 -2.95 -12.81
N PRO A 47 -19.43 -3.56 -12.61
CA PRO A 47 -20.72 -2.89 -12.70
C PRO A 47 -21.07 -2.11 -11.42
N GLN A 48 -20.22 -1.19 -11.01
CA GLN A 48 -20.34 -0.45 -9.74
C GLN A 48 -21.68 0.27 -9.62
N VAL A 49 -22.09 1.00 -10.66
CA VAL A 49 -23.34 1.79 -10.65
C VAL A 49 -24.59 0.90 -10.49
N GLU A 50 -24.61 -0.27 -11.14
CA GLU A 50 -25.71 -1.23 -10.99
C GLU A 50 -25.78 -1.76 -9.54
N ILE A 51 -24.64 -2.06 -8.93
CA ILE A 51 -24.55 -2.55 -7.57
C ILE A 51 -24.99 -1.47 -6.57
N GLU A 52 -24.55 -0.23 -6.73
CA GLU A 52 -24.94 0.90 -5.90
C GLU A 52 -26.47 1.15 -5.97
N ALA A 53 -27.04 1.09 -7.15
CA ALA A 53 -28.49 1.21 -7.34
C ALA A 53 -29.27 0.06 -6.69
N ARG A 54 -28.74 -1.17 -6.75
CA ARG A 54 -29.36 -2.36 -6.15
C ARG A 54 -29.24 -2.42 -4.63
N TYR A 55 -28.13 -1.92 -4.09
CA TYR A 55 -27.79 -1.94 -2.67
C TYR A 55 -27.42 -0.53 -2.19
N PRO A 56 -28.41 0.33 -1.84
CA PRO A 56 -28.14 1.71 -1.44
C PRO A 56 -27.44 1.83 -0.09
N ALA A 57 -27.55 0.82 0.79
CA ALA A 57 -26.87 0.80 2.07
C ALA A 57 -25.38 0.46 1.91
N VAL A 58 -24.48 1.31 2.45
CA VAL A 58 -23.01 1.11 2.37
C VAL A 58 -22.58 -0.24 2.92
N GLN A 59 -23.22 -0.73 3.98
CA GLN A 59 -22.92 -2.04 4.56
C GLN A 59 -23.25 -3.19 3.61
N ASP A 60 -24.34 -3.12 2.87
CA ASP A 60 -24.72 -4.13 1.89
C ASP A 60 -23.80 -4.07 0.67
N GLN A 61 -23.41 -2.86 0.23
CA GLN A 61 -22.36 -2.69 -0.79
C GLN A 61 -21.04 -3.31 -0.36
N ALA A 62 -20.62 -3.12 0.89
CA ALA A 62 -19.38 -3.68 1.41
C ALA A 62 -19.40 -5.22 1.44
N ARG A 63 -20.52 -5.82 1.87
CA ARG A 63 -20.71 -7.28 1.84
C ARG A 63 -20.70 -7.80 0.41
N PHE A 64 -21.41 -7.13 -0.48
CA PHE A 64 -21.43 -7.50 -1.90
C PHE A 64 -20.04 -7.38 -2.53
N GLY A 65 -19.30 -6.30 -2.25
CA GLY A 65 -17.93 -6.10 -2.72
C GLY A 65 -16.98 -7.21 -2.26
N LEU A 66 -17.05 -7.62 -0.99
CA LEU A 66 -16.25 -8.74 -0.50
C LEU A 66 -16.65 -10.06 -1.18
N LEU A 67 -17.96 -10.34 -1.36
CA LEU A 67 -18.40 -11.51 -2.11
C LEU A 67 -17.88 -11.52 -3.55
N CYS A 68 -17.80 -10.36 -4.22
CA CYS A 68 -17.18 -10.26 -5.55
C CYS A 68 -15.69 -10.60 -5.52
N VAL A 69 -14.95 -10.14 -4.50
CA VAL A 69 -13.53 -10.48 -4.32
C VAL A 69 -13.35 -11.98 -4.13
N LEU A 70 -14.14 -12.60 -3.22
CA LEU A 70 -14.09 -14.05 -3.00
C LEU A 70 -14.42 -14.82 -4.30
N ALA A 71 -15.41 -14.35 -5.03
CA ALA A 71 -15.87 -14.94 -6.26
C ALA A 71 -14.86 -14.81 -7.42
N ALA A 72 -14.04 -13.78 -7.43
CA ALA A 72 -13.03 -13.52 -8.46
C ALA A 72 -11.68 -14.22 -8.20
N HIS A 73 -11.49 -14.89 -7.05
CA HIS A 73 -10.25 -15.58 -6.71
C HIS A 73 -9.72 -16.50 -7.83
N PRO A 74 -10.54 -17.36 -8.48
CA PRO A 74 -10.03 -18.23 -9.55
C PRO A 74 -9.47 -17.47 -10.75
N GLN A 75 -9.97 -16.26 -11.01
CA GLN A 75 -9.43 -15.41 -12.10
C GLN A 75 -8.03 -14.91 -11.75
N MET A 76 -7.80 -14.56 -10.49
CA MET A 76 -6.47 -14.17 -9.99
C MET A 76 -5.50 -15.35 -10.11
N GLU A 77 -5.86 -16.53 -9.61
CA GLU A 77 -5.04 -17.75 -9.73
C GLU A 77 -4.66 -18.02 -11.20
N THR A 78 -5.67 -18.04 -12.09
CA THR A 78 -5.44 -18.28 -13.53
C THR A 78 -4.44 -17.28 -14.10
N LEU A 79 -4.63 -15.98 -13.84
CA LEU A 79 -3.76 -14.93 -14.37
C LEU A 79 -2.31 -15.05 -13.89
N TYR A 80 -2.11 -15.40 -12.62
CA TYR A 80 -0.78 -15.56 -12.04
C TYR A 80 -0.09 -16.80 -12.58
N HIS A 81 -0.81 -17.92 -12.73
CA HIS A 81 -0.27 -19.14 -13.34
C HIS A 81 0.07 -18.96 -14.82
N GLU A 82 -0.78 -18.28 -15.60
CA GLU A 82 -0.51 -17.98 -17.02
C GLU A 82 0.75 -17.12 -17.20
N ARG A 83 1.07 -16.26 -16.22
CA ARG A 83 2.28 -15.45 -16.21
C ARG A 83 3.51 -16.22 -15.67
N GLY A 84 3.32 -17.41 -15.16
CA GLY A 84 4.36 -18.21 -14.52
C GLY A 84 4.85 -17.64 -13.19
N TYR A 85 4.04 -16.82 -12.50
CA TYR A 85 4.42 -16.23 -11.23
C TYR A 85 4.47 -17.29 -10.12
N PRO A 86 5.45 -17.19 -9.18
CA PRO A 86 5.57 -18.13 -8.08
C PRO A 86 4.30 -18.21 -7.20
N GLU A 87 3.93 -19.42 -6.77
CA GLU A 87 2.76 -19.68 -5.92
C GLU A 87 2.77 -18.84 -4.63
N ALA A 88 3.95 -18.65 -4.03
CA ALA A 88 4.10 -17.82 -2.83
C ALA A 88 3.63 -16.36 -3.02
N MET A 89 3.57 -15.87 -4.25
CA MET A 89 3.05 -14.52 -4.53
C MET A 89 1.53 -14.46 -4.46
N LEU A 90 0.85 -15.55 -4.80
CA LEU A 90 -0.61 -15.66 -4.63
C LEU A 90 -0.98 -15.63 -3.14
N ASP A 91 -0.23 -16.32 -2.30
CA ASP A 91 -0.46 -16.33 -0.85
C ASP A 91 -0.17 -14.95 -0.23
N ASP A 92 0.95 -14.33 -0.56
CA ASP A 92 1.31 -12.98 -0.10
C ASP A 92 0.22 -11.96 -0.45
N ILE A 93 -0.27 -11.93 -1.70
CA ILE A 93 -1.28 -10.95 -2.13
C ILE A 93 -2.68 -11.29 -1.60
N SER A 94 -2.97 -12.56 -1.38
CA SER A 94 -4.23 -13.00 -0.79
C SER A 94 -4.38 -12.48 0.64
N GLY A 95 -3.32 -12.49 1.42
CA GLY A 95 -3.30 -11.93 2.77
C GLY A 95 -3.64 -10.44 2.85
N ASP A 96 -3.38 -9.66 1.79
CA ASP A 96 -3.73 -8.23 1.74
C ASP A 96 -5.24 -8.00 1.80
N VAL A 97 -6.05 -8.92 1.28
CA VAL A 97 -7.52 -8.84 1.36
C VAL A 97 -7.98 -8.85 2.82
N ALA A 98 -7.45 -9.75 3.65
CA ALA A 98 -7.77 -9.79 5.08
C ALA A 98 -7.36 -8.49 5.80
N VAL A 99 -6.19 -7.94 5.47
CA VAL A 99 -5.73 -6.65 6.03
C VAL A 99 -6.72 -5.53 5.70
N TRP A 100 -7.21 -5.47 4.46
CA TRP A 100 -8.21 -4.48 4.06
C TRP A 100 -9.55 -4.68 4.78
N VAL A 101 -10.05 -5.92 4.87
CA VAL A 101 -11.30 -6.23 5.58
C VAL A 101 -11.20 -5.80 7.05
N GLN A 102 -10.11 -6.13 7.73
CA GLN A 102 -9.90 -5.77 9.14
C GLN A 102 -9.75 -4.26 9.34
N THR A 103 -9.00 -3.60 8.46
CA THR A 103 -8.83 -2.14 8.50
C THR A 103 -10.18 -1.44 8.34
N LEU A 104 -10.97 -1.82 7.35
CA LEU A 104 -12.26 -1.20 7.07
C LEU A 104 -13.33 -1.58 8.10
N LYS A 105 -13.26 -2.78 8.70
CA LYS A 105 -14.12 -3.16 9.83
C LYS A 105 -13.88 -2.23 11.02
N ARG A 106 -12.61 -1.91 11.31
CA ARG A 106 -12.25 -0.94 12.35
C ARG A 106 -12.75 0.47 12.02
N ASP A 107 -12.55 0.92 10.80
CA ASP A 107 -12.75 2.32 10.39
C ASP A 107 -14.21 2.63 10.02
N LEU A 108 -14.92 1.69 9.42
CA LEU A 108 -16.30 1.86 8.94
C LEU A 108 -17.32 1.04 9.73
N HIS A 109 -16.89 0.31 10.77
CA HIS A 109 -17.74 -0.59 11.57
C HIS A 109 -18.62 -1.53 10.73
N CYS A 110 -18.14 -1.92 9.52
CA CYS A 110 -18.83 -2.84 8.64
C CYS A 110 -17.96 -4.03 8.24
N SER A 111 -18.60 -5.19 8.09
CA SER A 111 -17.91 -6.39 7.58
C SER A 111 -17.97 -6.38 6.05
N GLY A 112 -16.80 -6.31 5.39
CA GLY A 112 -16.73 -6.37 3.94
C GLY A 112 -15.77 -5.36 3.32
N LEU A 113 -15.87 -5.19 2.01
CA LEU A 113 -15.07 -4.25 1.22
C LEU A 113 -15.99 -3.30 0.45
N PRO A 114 -16.15 -2.04 0.88
CA PRO A 114 -16.94 -1.05 0.16
C PRO A 114 -16.48 -0.90 -1.29
N LEU A 115 -17.43 -0.69 -2.21
CA LEU A 115 -17.14 -0.65 -3.65
C LEU A 115 -16.05 0.37 -4.02
N LYS A 116 -16.04 1.52 -3.35
CA LYS A 116 -15.00 2.56 -3.53
C LYS A 116 -13.58 2.08 -3.19
N ASN A 117 -13.45 1.01 -2.40
CA ASN A 117 -12.17 0.45 -1.98
C ASN A 117 -11.72 -0.74 -2.85
N LEU A 118 -12.53 -1.21 -3.81
CA LEU A 118 -12.20 -2.37 -4.65
C LEU A 118 -11.10 -2.08 -5.68
N GLY A 119 -10.76 -0.83 -5.94
CA GLY A 119 -9.71 -0.48 -6.90
C GLY A 119 -8.36 -1.12 -6.58
N TRP A 120 -8.00 -1.19 -5.30
CA TRP A 120 -6.76 -1.81 -4.86
C TRP A 120 -6.75 -3.34 -5.03
N PRO A 121 -7.71 -4.13 -4.48
CA PRO A 121 -7.79 -5.57 -4.75
C PRO A 121 -7.81 -5.90 -6.24
N ARG A 122 -8.53 -5.13 -7.05
CA ARG A 122 -8.55 -5.33 -8.51
C ARG A 122 -7.18 -5.12 -9.15
N SER A 123 -6.40 -4.14 -8.68
CA SER A 123 -5.03 -3.93 -9.12
C SER A 123 -4.11 -5.09 -8.73
N CYS A 124 -4.28 -5.63 -7.52
CA CYS A 124 -3.57 -6.81 -7.06
C CYS A 124 -3.92 -8.05 -7.90
N PHE A 125 -5.19 -8.29 -8.14
CA PHE A 125 -5.66 -9.43 -8.94
C PHE A 125 -5.17 -9.39 -10.38
N ARG A 126 -5.02 -8.19 -10.97
CA ARG A 126 -4.42 -8.00 -12.29
C ARG A 126 -2.89 -8.18 -12.29
N GLY A 127 -2.27 -8.35 -11.13
CA GLY A 127 -0.82 -8.34 -10.99
C GLY A 127 -0.18 -6.98 -11.28
N ASN A 128 -0.96 -5.89 -11.21
CA ASN A 128 -0.43 -4.54 -11.32
C ASN A 128 0.24 -4.09 -10.02
N VAL A 129 -0.28 -4.55 -8.87
CA VAL A 129 0.34 -4.40 -7.56
C VAL A 129 0.71 -5.79 -7.07
N ILE A 130 1.97 -5.97 -6.69
CA ILE A 130 2.51 -7.26 -6.27
C ILE A 130 3.09 -7.10 -4.86
N GLN A 131 2.87 -8.10 -4.01
CA GLN A 131 3.41 -8.15 -2.66
C GLN A 131 4.67 -9.02 -2.61
N PHE A 132 5.67 -8.53 -1.88
CA PHE A 132 6.93 -9.20 -1.61
C PHE A 132 7.21 -9.20 -0.10
N GLY A 133 6.50 -10.01 0.63
CA GLY A 133 6.58 -10.04 2.10
C GLY A 133 6.10 -8.73 2.72
N ARG A 134 6.99 -7.92 3.32
CA ARG A 134 6.60 -6.71 4.07
C ARG A 134 6.10 -5.55 3.20
N LEU A 135 6.53 -5.47 1.95
CA LEU A 135 6.22 -4.35 1.04
C LEU A 135 5.49 -4.83 -0.20
N GLN A 136 4.69 -3.92 -0.76
CA GLN A 136 4.08 -4.07 -2.08
C GLN A 136 4.73 -3.13 -3.06
N CYS A 137 4.57 -3.40 -4.35
CA CYS A 137 5.02 -2.48 -5.39
C CYS A 137 4.20 -2.58 -6.66
N ASN A 138 4.31 -1.54 -7.47
CA ASN A 138 3.89 -1.55 -8.86
C ASN A 138 4.93 -0.89 -9.75
N LEU A 139 4.93 -1.25 -11.02
CA LEU A 139 5.69 -0.52 -12.04
C LEU A 139 5.03 0.84 -12.27
N SER A 140 5.84 1.89 -12.29
CA SER A 140 5.37 3.26 -12.38
C SER A 140 6.40 4.16 -13.04
N HIS A 141 6.08 5.43 -13.10
CA HIS A 141 7.00 6.50 -13.47
C HIS A 141 7.16 7.45 -12.28
N LEU A 142 8.26 8.18 -12.23
CA LEU A 142 8.46 9.20 -11.21
C LEU A 142 7.29 10.20 -11.24
N PHE A 143 6.55 10.27 -10.13
CA PHE A 143 5.43 11.18 -9.98
C PHE A 143 5.85 12.43 -9.19
N LEU A 144 6.68 13.25 -9.79
CA LEU A 144 7.08 14.58 -9.29
C LEU A 144 6.92 15.62 -10.42
N PRO A 145 5.66 16.00 -10.77
CA PRO A 145 5.38 16.75 -12.00
C PRO A 145 6.02 18.14 -12.05
N GLN A 146 6.37 18.70 -10.89
CA GLN A 146 6.96 20.04 -10.79
C GLN A 146 8.48 20.00 -10.55
N TYR A 147 9.07 18.83 -10.36
CA TYR A 147 10.45 18.69 -9.93
C TYR A 147 11.25 17.70 -10.76
N SER A 148 12.54 17.99 -10.89
CA SER A 148 13.57 17.04 -11.30
C SER A 148 14.55 16.84 -10.16
N VAL A 149 15.09 15.64 -10.02
CA VAL A 149 16.00 15.25 -8.94
C VAL A 149 17.43 15.28 -9.45
N TYR A 150 18.29 16.01 -8.76
CA TYR A 150 19.71 16.17 -9.09
C TYR A 150 20.59 15.66 -7.96
N ARG A 151 21.71 15.02 -8.27
CA ARG A 151 22.70 14.66 -7.27
C ARG A 151 23.53 15.86 -6.86
N ALA A 152 23.73 16.01 -5.54
CA ALA A 152 24.59 17.01 -4.91
C ALA A 152 25.53 16.29 -3.92
N GLY A 153 26.57 15.63 -4.41
CA GLY A 153 27.39 14.74 -3.61
C GLY A 153 26.62 13.50 -3.15
N LYS A 154 26.44 13.38 -1.85
CA LYS A 154 25.62 12.30 -1.23
C LYS A 154 24.15 12.66 -1.11
N ASP A 155 23.80 13.95 -1.26
CA ASP A 155 22.44 14.45 -1.09
C ASP A 155 21.74 14.58 -2.45
N LEU A 156 20.43 14.82 -2.38
CA LEU A 156 19.61 15.12 -3.55
C LEU A 156 19.04 16.53 -3.46
N ASN A 157 19.10 17.24 -4.60
CA ASN A 157 18.40 18.51 -4.79
C ASN A 157 17.19 18.30 -5.68
N PHE A 158 16.04 18.77 -5.23
CA PHE A 158 14.78 18.78 -5.97
C PHE A 158 14.59 20.19 -6.55
N LEU A 159 14.78 20.30 -7.83
CA LEU A 159 14.72 21.60 -8.53
C LEU A 159 13.50 21.61 -9.47
N PRO A 160 12.89 22.77 -9.71
CA PRO A 160 11.77 22.88 -10.64
C PRO A 160 12.07 22.24 -11.99
N PHE A 161 11.06 21.61 -12.58
CA PHE A 161 11.17 20.97 -13.89
C PHE A 161 11.71 21.94 -14.95
N GLY A 162 12.63 21.47 -15.75
CA GLY A 162 13.29 22.32 -16.78
C GLY A 162 14.42 23.21 -16.27
N ASN A 163 14.82 23.10 -15.00
CA ASN A 163 15.99 23.80 -14.47
C ASN A 163 17.27 23.35 -15.20
N LYS A 164 18.01 24.30 -15.75
CA LYS A 164 19.26 24.06 -16.51
C LYS A 164 20.54 24.31 -15.71
N ALA A 165 20.42 24.55 -14.42
CA ALA A 165 21.57 24.89 -13.56
C ALA A 165 22.60 23.76 -13.43
N ASN A 166 22.22 22.52 -13.70
CA ASN A 166 23.13 21.36 -13.68
C ASN A 166 23.38 20.84 -15.10
N PRO A 167 24.58 21.03 -15.67
CA PRO A 167 24.91 20.60 -17.02
C PRO A 167 24.93 19.08 -17.21
N ALA A 168 25.05 18.29 -16.13
CA ALA A 168 24.98 16.83 -16.17
C ALA A 168 23.53 16.30 -16.34
N GLY A 169 22.52 17.20 -16.29
CA GLY A 169 21.12 16.82 -16.31
C GLY A 169 20.62 16.21 -15.00
N PRO A 170 19.33 15.89 -14.90
CA PRO A 170 18.75 15.28 -13.72
C PRO A 170 19.16 13.82 -13.56
N ALA A 171 19.34 13.40 -12.30
CA ALA A 171 19.50 11.99 -11.94
C ALA A 171 18.17 11.22 -12.11
N LEU A 172 17.03 11.88 -11.82
CA LEU A 172 15.68 11.45 -12.14
C LEU A 172 14.85 12.63 -12.63
N ALA A 173 14.08 12.40 -13.68
CA ALA A 173 13.12 13.35 -14.22
C ALA A 173 11.70 12.81 -14.15
N TRP A 174 10.72 13.68 -14.22
CA TRP A 174 9.33 13.29 -14.36
C TRP A 174 9.17 12.33 -15.54
N GLN A 175 8.38 11.26 -15.31
CA GLN A 175 8.16 10.16 -16.26
C GLN A 175 9.34 9.16 -16.42
N ASP A 176 10.45 9.30 -15.70
CA ASP A 176 11.43 8.23 -15.65
C ASP A 176 10.80 6.96 -15.05
N LYS A 177 11.08 5.80 -15.63
CA LYS A 177 10.59 4.51 -15.14
C LYS A 177 11.10 4.25 -13.72
N CYS A 178 10.18 3.95 -12.81
CA CYS A 178 10.45 3.66 -11.40
C CYS A 178 9.63 2.45 -10.93
N ILE A 179 10.08 1.80 -9.87
CA ILE A 179 9.27 0.88 -9.08
C ILE A 179 8.70 1.69 -7.92
N ASN A 180 7.36 1.77 -7.83
CA ASN A 180 6.71 2.46 -6.72
C ASN A 180 6.41 1.49 -5.59
N LEU A 181 6.93 1.77 -4.38
CA LEU A 181 6.67 0.99 -3.17
C LEU A 181 5.38 1.44 -2.49
N HIS A 182 4.68 0.46 -1.94
CA HIS A 182 3.56 0.66 -1.05
C HIS A 182 3.80 -0.05 0.28
N ILE A 183 3.23 0.52 1.33
CA ILE A 183 3.40 0.07 2.70
C ILE A 183 2.05 -0.44 3.22
N PRO A 184 1.76 -1.74 3.08
CA PRO A 184 0.54 -2.31 3.63
C PRO A 184 0.57 -2.31 5.17
N ALA A 185 -0.59 -2.37 5.82
CA ALA A 185 -0.73 -2.37 7.27
C ALA A 185 -0.41 -3.74 7.90
N LEU A 186 0.73 -4.33 7.53
CA LEU A 186 1.20 -5.67 7.93
C LEU A 186 2.16 -5.66 9.14
N GLY A 187 2.00 -4.76 10.08
CA GLY A 187 2.85 -4.69 11.28
C GLY A 187 4.12 -3.84 11.08
N PRO A 188 5.18 -4.05 11.90
CA PRO A 188 6.31 -3.15 11.96
C PRO A 188 7.16 -3.13 10.69
N LEU A 189 7.73 -1.95 10.38
CA LEU A 189 8.63 -1.74 9.25
C LEU A 189 10.08 -2.07 9.64
N LYS A 190 10.34 -3.31 10.06
CA LYS A 190 11.70 -3.71 10.39
C LYS A 190 12.60 -3.55 9.16
N ARG A 191 13.75 -2.90 9.33
CA ARG A 191 14.69 -2.60 8.24
C ARG A 191 15.03 -3.83 7.41
N ARG A 192 15.36 -4.95 8.09
CA ARG A 192 15.70 -6.23 7.45
C ARG A 192 14.58 -6.74 6.55
N ASP A 193 13.33 -6.72 7.03
CA ASP A 193 12.17 -7.23 6.28
C ASP A 193 11.90 -6.36 5.04
N CYS A 194 12.09 -5.04 5.17
CA CYS A 194 11.94 -4.10 4.06
C CYS A 194 13.03 -4.30 3.00
N ILE A 195 14.30 -4.47 3.39
CA ILE A 195 15.41 -4.76 2.46
C ILE A 195 15.17 -6.11 1.79
N GLY A 196 14.73 -7.13 2.54
CA GLY A 196 14.36 -8.44 2.01
C GLY A 196 13.26 -8.37 0.95
N SER A 197 12.24 -7.54 1.18
CA SER A 197 11.18 -7.27 0.21
C SER A 197 11.72 -6.62 -1.07
N ILE A 198 12.58 -5.60 -0.94
CA ILE A 198 13.21 -4.93 -2.09
C ILE A 198 14.08 -5.91 -2.88
N ARG A 199 14.82 -6.79 -2.22
CA ARG A 199 15.67 -7.81 -2.89
C ARG A 199 14.81 -8.81 -3.68
N LYS A 200 13.73 -9.33 -3.08
CA LYS A 200 12.79 -10.24 -3.77
C LYS A 200 12.15 -9.56 -4.98
N MET A 201 11.68 -8.34 -4.82
CA MET A 201 11.06 -7.53 -5.87
C MET A 201 12.00 -7.30 -7.05
N THR A 202 13.23 -6.87 -6.80
CA THR A 202 14.19 -6.60 -7.88
C THR A 202 14.65 -7.87 -8.60
N GLY A 203 14.77 -8.99 -7.90
CA GLY A 203 14.99 -10.31 -8.49
C GLY A 203 13.84 -10.73 -9.40
N PHE A 204 12.61 -10.60 -8.93
CA PHE A 204 11.40 -10.88 -9.70
C PHE A 204 11.34 -10.05 -11.01
N PHE A 205 11.57 -8.74 -10.92
CA PHE A 205 11.54 -7.91 -12.14
C PHE A 205 12.68 -8.21 -13.12
N ALA A 206 13.82 -8.61 -12.62
CA ALA A 206 14.92 -9.06 -13.49
C ALA A 206 14.59 -10.37 -14.24
N GLU A 207 13.80 -11.26 -13.63
CA GLU A 207 13.39 -12.54 -14.21
C GLU A 207 12.18 -12.41 -15.15
N PHE A 208 11.11 -11.78 -14.67
CA PHE A 208 9.81 -11.77 -15.36
C PHE A 208 9.58 -10.55 -16.24
N LEU A 209 10.30 -9.44 -16.01
CA LEU A 209 10.15 -8.18 -16.75
C LEU A 209 11.52 -7.55 -17.04
N PRO A 210 12.44 -8.28 -17.69
CA PRO A 210 13.84 -7.83 -17.90
C PRO A 210 13.94 -6.53 -18.72
N ASP A 211 12.98 -6.25 -19.58
CA ASP A 211 12.94 -5.06 -20.43
C ASP A 211 12.45 -3.79 -19.68
N TYR A 212 12.02 -3.93 -18.42
CA TYR A 212 11.64 -2.78 -17.61
C TYR A 212 12.86 -2.15 -16.95
N ASP A 213 13.52 -1.26 -17.70
CA ASP A 213 14.72 -0.54 -17.23
C ASP A 213 14.33 0.62 -16.30
N TYR A 214 14.08 0.32 -15.01
CA TYR A 214 13.80 1.31 -13.99
C TYR A 214 15.07 1.99 -13.48
N ARG A 215 14.98 3.28 -13.17
CA ARG A 215 16.10 4.10 -12.67
C ARG A 215 16.20 4.10 -11.14
N ALA A 216 15.05 4.04 -10.47
CA ALA A 216 14.97 4.07 -9.02
C ALA A 216 13.74 3.32 -8.50
N ILE A 217 13.79 2.97 -7.22
CA ILE A 217 12.65 2.61 -6.39
C ILE A 217 12.20 3.88 -5.67
N VAL A 218 10.91 4.17 -5.70
CA VAL A 218 10.33 5.36 -5.06
C VAL A 218 9.20 4.97 -4.11
N CYS A 219 9.00 5.74 -3.07
CA CYS A 219 7.86 5.57 -2.18
C CYS A 219 7.33 6.96 -1.80
N TYR A 220 6.02 7.13 -1.83
CA TYR A 220 5.32 8.35 -1.42
C TYR A 220 4.45 8.03 -0.22
N SER A 221 4.72 8.66 0.92
CA SER A 221 3.93 8.40 2.14
C SER A 221 4.18 9.47 3.19
N TRP A 222 3.16 9.79 3.96
CA TRP A 222 3.29 10.65 5.14
C TRP A 222 4.29 10.12 6.18
N ILE A 223 4.48 8.79 6.30
CA ILE A 223 5.46 8.23 7.23
C ILE A 223 6.91 8.50 6.81
N LEU A 224 7.10 9.04 5.63
CA LEU A 224 8.38 9.50 5.11
C LEU A 224 8.59 11.00 5.33
N ASP A 225 7.61 11.73 5.92
CA ASP A 225 7.82 13.13 6.29
C ASP A 225 9.01 13.23 7.26
N PRO A 226 10.07 13.98 6.93
CA PRO A 226 11.24 14.14 7.80
C PRO A 226 10.93 14.68 9.19
N VAL A 227 9.80 15.34 9.40
CA VAL A 227 9.36 15.81 10.71
C VAL A 227 9.26 14.68 11.75
N LEU A 228 8.99 13.47 11.30
CA LEU A 228 8.93 12.30 12.17
C LEU A 228 10.26 12.00 12.88
N ARG A 229 11.40 12.49 12.36
CA ARG A 229 12.71 12.38 13.01
C ARG A 229 12.81 13.19 14.30
N GLU A 230 12.00 14.24 14.42
CA GLU A 230 11.91 15.08 15.61
C GLU A 230 10.88 14.52 16.62
N LEU A 231 9.95 13.69 16.15
CA LEU A 231 8.81 13.21 16.93
C LEU A 231 8.98 11.80 17.48
N LEU A 232 9.81 10.97 16.84
CA LEU A 232 9.93 9.56 17.15
C LEU A 232 11.30 9.23 17.77
N ASP A 233 11.31 8.12 18.54
CA ASP A 233 12.57 7.55 19.03
C ASP A 233 13.49 7.21 17.84
N PRO A 234 14.80 7.53 17.91
CA PRO A 234 15.77 7.19 16.87
C PRO A 234 15.81 5.69 16.51
N ALA A 235 15.44 4.79 17.42
CA ALA A 235 15.33 3.36 17.18
C ALA A 235 14.00 2.93 16.51
N SER A 236 13.14 3.89 16.16
CA SER A 236 11.85 3.60 15.52
C SER A 236 12.03 2.88 14.17
N ASN A 237 11.22 1.86 13.93
CA ASN A 237 11.16 1.17 12.64
C ASN A 237 10.77 2.11 11.47
N ILE A 238 10.00 3.17 11.76
CA ILE A 238 9.66 4.20 10.75
C ILE A 238 10.92 4.94 10.31
N LEU A 239 11.75 5.37 11.26
CA LEU A 239 13.01 6.05 10.95
C LEU A 239 14.02 5.11 10.29
N ALA A 240 14.05 3.84 10.69
CA ALA A 240 14.83 2.80 10.03
C ALA A 240 14.41 2.61 8.58
N PHE A 241 13.10 2.67 8.28
CA PHE A 241 12.58 2.64 6.91
C PHE A 241 12.93 3.92 6.12
N GLN A 242 12.79 5.10 6.73
CA GLN A 242 13.20 6.36 6.11
C GLN A 242 14.68 6.37 5.70
N SER A 243 15.54 5.64 6.42
CA SER A 243 16.98 5.56 6.16
C SER A 243 17.39 4.53 5.09
N LEU A 244 16.44 3.88 4.41
CA LEU A 244 16.74 2.97 3.31
C LEU A 244 17.31 3.66 2.06
N GLY A 245 17.08 4.96 1.91
CA GLY A 245 17.54 5.75 0.78
C GLY A 245 17.48 7.25 1.06
N HIS A 246 17.39 8.01 0.00
CA HIS A 246 17.27 9.46 0.06
C HIS A 246 15.83 9.85 0.38
N ASN A 247 15.64 10.65 1.42
CA ASN A 247 14.32 11.05 1.88
C ASN A 247 14.13 12.57 1.72
N TRP A 248 13.06 12.96 1.06
CA TRP A 248 12.72 14.36 0.79
C TRP A 248 11.31 14.70 1.25
N ARG A 249 11.08 15.95 1.65
CA ARG A 249 9.80 16.49 2.07
C ARG A 249 9.13 17.24 0.91
N TRP A 250 7.97 16.76 0.47
CA TRP A 250 7.15 17.46 -0.54
C TRP A 250 6.19 18.43 0.16
N GLN A 251 6.62 19.67 0.35
CA GLN A 251 5.95 20.65 1.21
C GLN A 251 4.55 21.04 0.74
N GLU A 252 4.30 21.03 -0.57
CA GLU A 252 3.02 21.41 -1.16
C GLU A 252 1.94 20.33 -1.03
N MET A 253 2.31 19.12 -0.65
CA MET A 253 1.40 17.99 -0.53
C MET A 253 1.01 17.75 0.94
N ASP A 254 -0.04 18.43 1.40
CA ASP A 254 -0.57 18.25 2.76
C ASP A 254 -1.15 16.85 2.94
N GLN A 255 -0.67 16.14 3.95
CA GLN A 255 -1.08 14.79 4.34
C GLN A 255 -1.76 14.76 5.72
N THR A 256 -2.01 15.89 6.34
CA THR A 256 -2.51 15.96 7.73
C THR A 256 -3.83 15.18 7.91
N ALA A 257 -4.79 15.36 7.01
CA ALA A 257 -6.06 14.61 7.04
C ALA A 257 -5.86 13.10 6.85
N ASN A 258 -4.94 12.71 5.95
CA ASN A 258 -4.60 11.32 5.73
C ASN A 258 -3.93 10.69 6.97
N VAL A 259 -3.06 11.43 7.66
CA VAL A 259 -2.44 10.99 8.92
C VAL A 259 -3.48 10.73 9.99
N LEU A 260 -4.43 11.65 10.19
CA LEU A 260 -5.52 11.49 11.14
C LEU A 260 -6.34 10.22 10.84
N TRP A 261 -6.72 10.02 9.59
CA TRP A 261 -7.46 8.84 9.17
C TRP A 261 -6.62 7.54 9.32
N ARG A 262 -5.37 7.54 8.90
CA ARG A 262 -4.52 6.33 8.97
C ARG A 262 -4.23 5.88 10.39
N ILE A 263 -4.14 6.80 11.34
CA ILE A 263 -3.81 6.50 12.73
C ILE A 263 -5.06 6.18 13.57
N TRP A 264 -6.19 6.86 13.32
CA TRP A 264 -7.39 6.78 14.15
C TRP A 264 -8.69 6.46 13.41
N GLY A 265 -8.65 6.29 12.09
CA GLY A 265 -9.85 6.07 11.28
C GLY A 265 -10.79 7.28 11.26
N ASP A 266 -12.10 7.01 11.23
CA ASP A 266 -13.12 8.07 11.20
C ASP A 266 -13.06 8.97 12.44
N ALA A 267 -12.72 8.42 13.62
CA ALA A 267 -12.53 9.22 14.83
C ALA A 267 -11.46 10.31 14.67
N GLY A 268 -10.38 10.02 13.94
CA GLY A 268 -9.35 11.01 13.63
C GLY A 268 -9.84 12.08 12.68
N THR A 269 -10.60 11.68 11.67
CA THR A 269 -11.19 12.61 10.69
C THR A 269 -12.22 13.54 11.35
N GLU A 270 -13.06 13.02 12.23
CA GLU A 270 -14.07 13.79 12.97
C GLU A 270 -13.44 14.75 13.98
N ALA A 271 -12.39 14.32 14.69
CA ALA A 271 -11.70 15.18 15.65
C ALA A 271 -10.94 16.33 14.98
N GLY A 272 -10.44 16.10 13.78
CA GLY A 272 -9.56 17.03 13.09
C GLY A 272 -8.28 17.32 13.88
N THR A 273 -7.57 18.39 13.54
CA THR A 273 -6.37 18.84 14.26
C THR A 273 -6.69 19.55 15.58
N GLU A 274 -7.92 20.05 15.74
CA GLU A 274 -8.33 20.91 16.85
C GLU A 274 -8.64 20.12 18.13
N HIS A 275 -9.01 18.84 17.99
CA HIS A 275 -9.46 17.99 19.09
C HIS A 275 -8.67 16.70 19.23
N THR A 276 -7.38 16.73 18.90
CA THR A 276 -6.51 15.55 18.96
C THR A 276 -6.32 15.00 20.39
N GLU A 277 -6.60 15.81 21.43
CA GLU A 277 -6.62 15.36 22.83
C GLU A 277 -7.74 14.36 23.14
N ARG A 278 -8.78 14.28 22.31
CA ARG A 278 -9.89 13.34 22.45
C ARG A 278 -9.59 11.98 21.82
N LEU A 279 -8.52 11.92 21.01
CA LEU A 279 -8.13 10.72 20.31
C LEU A 279 -7.37 9.78 21.23
N GLU A 280 -7.56 8.48 21.03
CA GLU A 280 -6.87 7.46 21.78
C GLU A 280 -5.36 7.49 21.50
N GLN A 281 -4.54 7.42 22.56
CA GLN A 281 -3.08 7.54 22.49
C GLN A 281 -2.41 6.31 23.10
N LYS A 282 -2.64 5.14 22.48
CA LYS A 282 -2.13 3.84 22.96
C LYS A 282 -0.61 3.66 22.82
N ASN A 283 -0.01 4.27 21.81
CA ASN A 283 1.41 4.08 21.49
C ASN A 283 2.15 5.41 21.32
N SER A 284 3.48 5.34 21.20
CA SER A 284 4.34 6.52 21.08
C SER A 284 4.03 7.35 19.83
N LEU A 285 3.77 6.71 18.69
CA LEU A 285 3.43 7.39 17.45
C LEU A 285 2.15 8.24 17.62
N GLN A 286 1.08 7.65 18.16
CA GLN A 286 -0.18 8.36 18.41
C GLN A 286 0.02 9.56 19.35
N LYS A 287 0.78 9.39 20.42
CA LYS A 287 1.08 10.47 21.37
C LYS A 287 1.84 11.62 20.71
N SER A 288 2.91 11.30 20.00
CA SER A 288 3.76 12.31 19.34
C SER A 288 3.01 13.05 18.24
N VAL A 289 2.25 12.33 17.42
CA VAL A 289 1.45 12.92 16.33
C VAL A 289 0.35 13.83 16.91
N ALA A 290 -0.40 13.37 17.92
CA ALA A 290 -1.44 14.18 18.56
C ALA A 290 -0.87 15.48 19.16
N ALA A 291 0.26 15.40 19.86
CA ALA A 291 0.94 16.57 20.43
C ALA A 291 1.42 17.54 19.35
N TYR A 292 2.01 17.01 18.27
CA TYR A 292 2.49 17.82 17.15
C TYR A 292 1.33 18.58 16.46
N LEU A 293 0.24 17.91 16.15
CA LEU A 293 -0.94 18.50 15.52
C LEU A 293 -1.61 19.55 16.42
N LYS A 294 -1.73 19.26 17.73
CA LYS A 294 -2.27 20.21 18.70
C LYS A 294 -1.48 21.53 18.77
N ASN A 295 -0.17 21.48 18.52
CA ASN A 295 0.70 22.66 18.49
C ASN A 295 0.74 23.33 17.10
N GLY A 296 -0.22 23.05 16.21
CA GLY A 296 -0.32 23.66 14.88
C GLY A 296 0.61 23.01 13.83
N GLY A 297 1.20 21.86 14.15
CA GLY A 297 2.01 21.09 13.21
C GLY A 297 1.19 20.55 12.05
N ARG A 298 1.86 20.30 10.91
CA ARG A 298 1.25 19.72 9.71
C ARG A 298 2.15 18.66 9.13
N PHE A 299 1.54 17.59 8.63
CA PHE A 299 2.24 16.54 7.90
C PHE A 299 2.17 16.79 6.40
N THR A 300 3.24 16.44 5.72
CA THR A 300 3.34 16.52 4.26
C THR A 300 3.68 15.15 3.69
N GLU A 301 3.60 15.03 2.36
CA GLU A 301 4.09 13.84 1.68
C GLU A 301 5.62 13.77 1.81
N GLY A 302 6.13 12.65 2.27
CA GLY A 302 7.54 12.32 2.18
C GLY A 302 7.79 11.46 0.93
N VAL A 303 8.95 11.63 0.32
CA VAL A 303 9.38 10.87 -0.84
C VAL A 303 10.69 10.17 -0.53
N LEU A 304 10.69 8.83 -0.58
CA LEU A 304 11.90 8.02 -0.49
C LEU A 304 12.35 7.65 -1.91
N ILE A 305 13.65 7.81 -2.19
CA ILE A 305 14.27 7.42 -3.45
C ILE A 305 15.46 6.51 -3.15
N VAL A 306 15.47 5.31 -3.74
CA VAL A 306 16.61 4.40 -3.75
C VAL A 306 17.01 4.20 -5.20
N PHE A 307 18.14 4.70 -5.63
CA PHE A 307 18.60 4.50 -7.01
C PHE A 307 18.99 3.04 -7.26
N ARG A 308 18.76 2.56 -8.49
CA ARG A 308 19.08 1.18 -8.87
C ARG A 308 20.55 0.83 -8.61
N ASN A 309 21.46 1.75 -8.84
CA ASN A 309 22.89 1.54 -8.60
C ASN A 309 23.31 1.54 -7.13
N GLU A 310 22.41 1.91 -6.20
CA GLU A 310 22.62 1.87 -4.76
C GLU A 310 22.17 0.55 -4.11
N LEU A 311 21.30 -0.22 -4.80
CA LEU A 311 20.74 -1.47 -4.30
C LEU A 311 21.78 -2.51 -3.87
N PRO A 312 22.92 -2.71 -4.57
CA PRO A 312 23.94 -3.65 -4.10
C PRO A 312 24.52 -3.29 -2.73
N GLY A 313 24.59 -1.99 -2.40
CA GLY A 313 24.98 -1.53 -1.07
C GLY A 313 23.97 -1.94 0.00
N LEU A 314 22.70 -1.70 -0.27
CA LEU A 314 21.60 -2.05 0.62
C LEU A 314 21.51 -3.58 0.85
N PHE A 315 21.75 -4.40 -0.17
CA PHE A 315 21.68 -5.87 -0.04
C PHE A 315 22.86 -6.45 0.76
N ARG A 316 24.05 -5.85 0.73
CA ARG A 316 25.18 -6.26 1.57
C ARG A 316 24.88 -6.10 3.06
N GLU A 317 24.07 -5.12 3.47
CA GLU A 317 23.65 -5.00 4.87
C GLU A 317 22.84 -6.22 5.34
N LEU A 318 22.01 -6.79 4.48
CA LEU A 318 21.22 -7.98 4.80
C LEU A 318 22.12 -9.19 5.05
N GLU A 319 23.13 -9.38 4.21
CA GLU A 319 24.10 -10.49 4.30
C GLU A 319 24.96 -10.42 5.58
N GLN A 320 25.38 -9.21 5.98
CA GLN A 320 26.16 -9.01 7.21
C GLN A 320 25.35 -9.29 8.48
N THR A 321 24.03 -9.05 8.44
CA THR A 321 23.17 -9.30 9.60
C THR A 321 22.87 -10.79 9.78
N ASP A 322 22.85 -11.57 8.71
CA ASP A 322 22.64 -13.01 8.75
C ASP A 322 23.86 -13.76 9.32
N THR A 323 25.07 -13.32 8.99
CA THR A 323 26.34 -13.90 9.51
C THR A 323 26.61 -13.55 10.97
N ALA A 324 25.99 -12.52 11.52
CA ALA A 324 26.16 -12.13 12.92
C ALA A 324 25.19 -12.86 13.88
N THR A 325 24.24 -13.61 13.34
CA THR A 325 23.20 -14.35 14.10
C THR A 325 23.42 -15.86 14.11
N GLU A 326 24.40 -16.36 13.35
CA GLU A 326 24.95 -17.72 13.42
C GLU A 326 26.16 -17.79 14.38
#